data_82aa0a15e7ad98a5889a818f908a8524
#
_entry.id   82aa0a15e7ad98a5889a818f908a8524
#
_cell.length_a   1.000
_cell.length_b   1.000
_cell.length_c   1.000
_cell.angle_alpha   90.00
_cell.angle_beta   90.00
_cell.angle_gamma   90.00
#
_symmetry.space_group_name_H-M   'P 1'
#
loop_
_entity.id
_entity.type
_entity.pdbx_description
1 polymer ?
#
loop_
_entity_poly.entity_id
_entity_poly.type
_entity_poly.pdbx_seq_one_letter_code
_entity_poly.pdbx_strand_id
1 'polypeptide(L)'
;MPLTAVLQSLDLLDAATVTGREVADAIRAVGVKEVEVKRITGREGSTDFVRCVVPGTRGRRARGDAPTLGIVGRLGGIGARPEKIGLVSDGDGAVTAVACALKLGRMLAKGDRLPGDVLISTHVCPDAPTMSHPVVTMMNSPVDMATLNAEEVRPEMEAILTVDTTRGNRIVNHRGIAISPTVMQGWILRVAEDLLTIQQHVTGRMPVVLPITMQDITPYGNELFHVNSVLQPCVATDAPVVGVALTAEVAVPGSATGASHAFDIEQAVRFCLEVAKAFGQGKCRFYDGEEWAKIQARYGSMKVLQTMGKGAS
;
A
#
# COMPACT_ATOMS: atom_id res chain seq x y z
N MET A 1 1.79 -21.05 1.99
CA MET A 1 2.65 -20.25 1.09
C MET A 1 1.94 -18.93 0.76
N PRO A 2 2.64 -17.82 0.53
CA PRO A 2 2.00 -16.56 0.14
C PRO A 2 1.17 -16.67 -1.14
N LEU A 3 1.64 -17.42 -2.15
CA LEU A 3 0.92 -17.61 -3.41
C LEU A 3 -0.51 -18.13 -3.22
N THR A 4 -0.74 -19.04 -2.27
CA THR A 4 -2.11 -19.52 -1.98
C THR A 4 -3.01 -18.40 -1.49
N ALA A 5 -2.47 -17.46 -0.69
CA ALA A 5 -3.23 -16.32 -0.24
C ALA A 5 -3.51 -15.33 -1.39
N VAL A 6 -2.54 -15.15 -2.30
CA VAL A 6 -2.71 -14.32 -3.51
C VAL A 6 -3.81 -14.86 -4.40
N LEU A 7 -3.76 -16.16 -4.72
CA LEU A 7 -4.77 -16.79 -5.58
C LEU A 7 -6.18 -16.69 -4.97
N GLN A 8 -6.31 -16.88 -3.66
CA GLN A 8 -7.59 -16.71 -2.98
C GLN A 8 -8.05 -15.25 -2.96
N SER A 9 -7.13 -14.28 -2.84
CA SER A 9 -7.49 -12.86 -2.90
C SER A 9 -7.92 -12.47 -4.31
N LEU A 10 -7.27 -12.98 -5.34
CA LEU A 10 -7.67 -12.76 -6.73
C LEU A 10 -9.08 -13.32 -6.99
N ASP A 11 -9.33 -14.56 -6.60
CA ASP A 11 -10.62 -15.23 -6.77
C ASP A 11 -11.75 -14.50 -6.03
N LEU A 12 -11.49 -14.08 -4.79
CA LEU A 12 -12.45 -13.32 -3.97
C LEU A 12 -12.76 -11.94 -4.59
N LEU A 13 -11.74 -11.21 -5.05
CA LEU A 13 -11.88 -9.83 -5.50
C LEU A 13 -12.33 -9.71 -6.97
N ASP A 14 -12.26 -10.77 -7.77
CA ASP A 14 -12.70 -10.76 -9.16
C ASP A 14 -14.24 -10.74 -9.30
N ALA A 15 -14.97 -11.09 -8.26
CA ALA A 15 -16.43 -11.12 -8.29
C ALA A 15 -17.04 -9.72 -8.52
N ALA A 16 -18.00 -9.62 -9.44
CA ALA A 16 -18.63 -8.34 -9.82
C ALA A 16 -19.40 -7.67 -8.68
N THR A 17 -19.83 -8.46 -7.71
CA THR A 17 -20.66 -8.03 -6.57
C THR A 17 -19.91 -8.05 -5.24
N VAL A 18 -18.59 -8.23 -5.27
CA VAL A 18 -17.79 -8.31 -4.04
C VAL A 18 -17.94 -7.04 -3.20
N THR A 19 -18.08 -7.24 -1.91
CA THR A 19 -18.22 -6.19 -0.91
C THR A 19 -17.08 -6.23 0.10
N GLY A 20 -16.83 -5.12 0.78
CA GLY A 20 -15.91 -5.10 1.91
C GLY A 20 -16.30 -6.09 3.03
N ARG A 21 -17.59 -6.40 3.17
CA ARG A 21 -18.07 -7.40 4.14
C ARG A 21 -17.58 -8.80 3.80
N GLU A 22 -17.67 -9.22 2.54
CA GLU A 22 -17.19 -10.54 2.10
C GLU A 22 -15.67 -10.66 2.28
N VAL A 23 -14.92 -9.60 1.98
CA VAL A 23 -13.48 -9.54 2.24
C VAL A 23 -13.19 -9.65 3.74
N ALA A 24 -13.91 -8.91 4.57
CA ALA A 24 -13.74 -8.96 6.03
C ALA A 24 -14.09 -10.34 6.60
N ASP A 25 -15.12 -11.00 6.09
CA ASP A 25 -15.52 -12.33 6.53
C ASP A 25 -14.47 -13.38 6.14
N ALA A 26 -13.87 -13.28 4.95
CA ALA A 26 -12.75 -14.12 4.55
C ALA A 26 -11.51 -13.93 5.45
N ILE A 27 -11.22 -12.67 5.86
CA ILE A 27 -10.14 -12.36 6.80
C ILE A 27 -10.43 -12.90 8.20
N ARG A 28 -11.68 -12.78 8.68
CA ARG A 28 -12.11 -13.35 9.97
C ARG A 28 -12.03 -14.88 9.99
N ALA A 29 -12.42 -15.51 8.89
CA ALA A 29 -12.38 -16.97 8.74
C ALA A 29 -10.99 -17.58 8.90
N VAL A 30 -9.92 -16.82 8.63
CA VAL A 30 -8.54 -17.28 8.85
C VAL A 30 -7.97 -16.91 10.24
N GLY A 31 -8.79 -16.37 11.14
CA GLY A 31 -8.43 -16.17 12.53
C GLY A 31 -8.12 -14.72 12.95
N VAL A 32 -8.23 -13.74 12.06
CA VAL A 32 -8.09 -12.32 12.42
C VAL A 32 -9.41 -11.84 13.03
N LYS A 33 -9.38 -11.42 14.28
CA LYS A 33 -10.59 -11.04 15.03
C LYS A 33 -10.96 -9.55 14.86
N GLU A 34 -9.96 -8.69 14.79
CA GLU A 34 -10.14 -7.24 14.67
C GLU A 34 -10.18 -6.86 13.18
N VAL A 35 -11.39 -6.84 12.61
CA VAL A 35 -11.64 -6.48 11.21
C VAL A 35 -12.82 -5.53 11.17
N GLU A 36 -12.63 -4.38 10.56
CA GLU A 36 -13.60 -3.30 10.39
C GLU A 36 -13.91 -3.07 8.92
N VAL A 37 -15.17 -2.78 8.61
CA VAL A 37 -15.64 -2.36 7.28
C VAL A 37 -16.40 -1.06 7.43
N LYS A 38 -16.06 -0.08 6.59
CA LYS A 38 -16.75 1.22 6.55
C LYS A 38 -17.03 1.58 5.10
N ARG A 39 -18.32 1.71 4.76
CA ARG A 39 -18.76 2.22 3.46
C ARG A 39 -18.75 3.74 3.47
N ILE A 40 -18.16 4.33 2.43
CA ILE A 40 -18.20 5.78 2.18
C ILE A 40 -18.72 6.02 0.77
N THR A 41 -19.66 6.96 0.67
CA THR A 41 -20.21 7.43 -0.60
C THR A 41 -19.59 8.78 -0.94
N GLY A 42 -18.99 8.87 -2.10
CA GLY A 42 -18.42 10.09 -2.68
C GLY A 42 -19.29 10.61 -3.85
N ARG A 43 -18.67 11.44 -4.69
CA ARG A 43 -19.37 12.06 -5.82
C ARG A 43 -19.66 11.08 -6.95
N GLU A 44 -18.81 10.09 -7.15
CA GLU A 44 -18.81 9.18 -8.30
C GLU A 44 -19.11 7.72 -7.92
N GLY A 45 -19.71 7.52 -6.73
CA GLY A 45 -20.07 6.18 -6.24
C GLY A 45 -19.72 5.96 -4.79
N SER A 46 -19.58 4.69 -4.40
CA SER A 46 -19.24 4.30 -3.03
C SER A 46 -18.14 3.25 -3.03
N THR A 47 -17.39 3.20 -1.94
CA THR A 47 -16.36 2.18 -1.71
C THR A 47 -16.43 1.67 -0.28
N ASP A 48 -16.05 0.41 -0.08
CA ASP A 48 -15.95 -0.21 1.24
C ASP A 48 -14.49 -0.23 1.71
N PHE A 49 -14.16 0.57 2.71
CA PHE A 49 -12.87 0.47 3.38
C PHE A 49 -12.84 -0.77 4.28
N VAL A 50 -11.80 -1.56 4.15
CA VAL A 50 -11.54 -2.75 4.95
C VAL A 50 -10.25 -2.54 5.72
N ARG A 51 -10.32 -2.66 7.04
CA ARG A 51 -9.16 -2.53 7.94
C ARG A 51 -9.09 -3.74 8.85
N CYS A 52 -7.89 -4.24 9.09
CA CYS A 52 -7.71 -5.29 10.09
C CYS A 52 -6.41 -5.14 10.87
N VAL A 53 -6.38 -5.72 12.07
CA VAL A 53 -5.20 -5.77 12.92
C VAL A 53 -4.84 -7.22 13.17
N VAL A 54 -3.62 -7.59 12.80
CA VAL A 54 -3.02 -8.86 13.18
C VAL A 54 -2.12 -8.61 14.38
N PRO A 55 -2.50 -9.09 15.58
CA PRO A 55 -1.77 -8.80 16.81
C PRO A 55 -0.45 -9.56 16.91
N GLY A 56 0.60 -8.84 17.25
CA GLY A 56 1.90 -9.41 17.57
C GLY A 56 1.98 -10.01 18.97
N THR A 57 3.12 -10.66 19.28
CA THR A 57 3.37 -11.21 20.64
C THR A 57 3.80 -10.14 21.63
N ARG A 58 4.40 -9.04 21.14
CA ARG A 58 4.91 -7.90 21.93
C ARG A 58 4.47 -6.55 21.35
N GLY A 59 3.46 -6.53 20.47
CA GLY A 59 2.90 -5.31 19.92
C GLY A 59 2.01 -4.58 20.92
N ARG A 60 1.45 -3.44 20.52
CA ARG A 60 0.53 -2.61 21.35
C ARG A 60 -0.67 -3.40 21.85
N ARG A 61 -1.21 -4.31 21.03
CA ARG A 61 -2.33 -5.19 21.43
C ARG A 61 -1.98 -6.12 22.57
N ALA A 62 -0.69 -6.48 22.69
CA ALA A 62 -0.16 -7.27 23.80
C ALA A 62 0.43 -6.38 24.91
N ARG A 63 0.28 -5.06 24.85
CA ARG A 63 0.89 -4.08 25.76
C ARG A 63 2.43 -4.17 25.80
N GLY A 64 3.03 -4.54 24.69
CA GLY A 64 4.48 -4.64 24.50
C GLY A 64 5.06 -3.42 23.78
N ASP A 65 6.33 -3.53 23.43
CA ASP A 65 7.19 -2.48 22.89
C ASP A 65 7.55 -2.67 21.40
N ALA A 66 7.14 -3.77 20.79
CA ALA A 66 7.44 -4.03 19.39
C ALA A 66 6.62 -3.09 18.47
N PRO A 67 7.26 -2.48 17.46
CA PRO A 67 6.61 -1.47 16.64
C PRO A 67 5.50 -2.06 15.76
N THR A 68 4.56 -1.18 15.36
CA THR A 68 3.42 -1.50 14.53
C THR A 68 3.70 -1.12 13.08
N LEU A 69 3.63 -2.09 12.16
CA LEU A 69 3.73 -1.84 10.73
C LEU A 69 2.36 -1.64 10.10
N GLY A 70 2.21 -0.57 9.30
CA GLY A 70 1.09 -0.38 8.38
C GLY A 70 1.37 -1.00 7.01
N ILE A 71 0.39 -1.71 6.44
CA ILE A 71 0.38 -2.15 5.05
C ILE A 71 -0.89 -1.59 4.41
N VAL A 72 -0.73 -0.68 3.46
CA VAL A 72 -1.84 0.01 2.78
C VAL A 72 -1.88 -0.46 1.34
N GLY A 73 -2.95 -1.13 0.94
CA GLY A 73 -3.20 -1.52 -0.45
C GLY A 73 -3.90 -0.39 -1.20
N ARG A 74 -3.17 0.25 -2.09
CA ARG A 74 -3.64 1.46 -2.80
C ARG A 74 -4.22 1.13 -4.15
N LEU A 75 -4.76 2.00 -4.64
CA LEU A 75 -6.01 2.56 -5.04
C LEU A 75 -7.20 1.62 -4.93
N GLY A 76 -7.15 0.51 -4.28
CA GLY A 76 -8.23 -0.36 -3.80
C GLY A 76 -9.46 -0.61 -4.67
N GLY A 77 -9.72 0.22 -5.65
CA GLY A 77 -10.69 -0.04 -6.70
C GLY A 77 -10.25 -1.28 -7.45
N ILE A 78 -11.00 -2.33 -7.35
CA ILE A 78 -10.65 -3.66 -7.83
C ILE A 78 -11.22 -3.99 -9.21
N GLY A 79 -12.13 -3.15 -9.70
CA GLY A 79 -12.76 -3.27 -11.00
C GLY A 79 -13.17 -1.92 -11.53
N ALA A 80 -13.55 -1.84 -12.81
CA ALA A 80 -14.02 -0.65 -13.49
C ALA A 80 -15.26 -0.96 -14.32
N ARG A 81 -16.22 -1.65 -13.70
CA ARG A 81 -17.50 -2.02 -14.35
C ARG A 81 -18.42 -0.83 -14.48
N PRO A 82 -19.21 -0.73 -15.53
CA PRO A 82 -19.38 -1.73 -16.60
C PRO A 82 -18.34 -1.67 -17.74
N GLU A 83 -17.42 -0.69 -17.77
CA GLU A 83 -16.48 -0.51 -18.87
C GLU A 83 -15.52 -1.69 -19.01
N LYS A 84 -15.16 -2.33 -17.91
CA LYS A 84 -14.27 -3.48 -17.88
C LYS A 84 -14.90 -4.63 -17.10
N ILE A 85 -14.73 -5.84 -17.62
CA ILE A 85 -15.16 -7.09 -16.95
C ILE A 85 -13.98 -7.61 -16.14
N GLY A 86 -14.25 -8.07 -14.91
CA GLY A 86 -13.25 -8.70 -14.05
C GLY A 86 -12.40 -7.72 -13.25
N LEU A 87 -11.38 -8.27 -12.61
CA LEU A 87 -10.39 -7.53 -11.85
C LEU A 87 -9.52 -6.70 -12.80
N VAL A 88 -9.25 -5.46 -12.44
CA VAL A 88 -8.33 -4.59 -13.18
C VAL A 88 -6.98 -4.50 -12.48
N SER A 89 -5.93 -4.16 -13.24
CA SER A 89 -4.56 -4.18 -12.71
C SER A 89 -4.31 -3.16 -11.59
N ASP A 90 -5.06 -2.06 -11.52
CA ASP A 90 -5.01 -1.13 -10.39
C ASP A 90 -5.51 -1.75 -9.06
N GLY A 91 -6.18 -2.91 -9.12
CA GLY A 91 -6.55 -3.70 -7.95
C GLY A 91 -5.40 -4.47 -7.29
N ASP A 92 -4.22 -4.56 -7.90
CA ASP A 92 -3.11 -5.39 -7.39
C ASP A 92 -2.65 -5.00 -5.98
N GLY A 93 -2.75 -3.70 -5.62
CA GLY A 93 -2.48 -3.22 -4.26
C GLY A 93 -3.47 -3.79 -3.24
N ALA A 94 -4.76 -3.78 -3.55
CA ALA A 94 -5.79 -4.37 -2.70
C ALA A 94 -5.61 -5.89 -2.58
N VAL A 95 -5.32 -6.58 -3.69
CA VAL A 95 -5.02 -8.03 -3.69
C VAL A 95 -3.85 -8.33 -2.76
N THR A 96 -2.77 -7.51 -2.81
CA THR A 96 -1.61 -7.65 -1.93
C THR A 96 -1.97 -7.48 -0.46
N ALA A 97 -2.74 -6.44 -0.11
CA ALA A 97 -3.17 -6.19 1.27
C ALA A 97 -4.03 -7.33 1.82
N VAL A 98 -5.03 -7.78 1.05
CA VAL A 98 -5.90 -8.92 1.43
C VAL A 98 -5.08 -10.20 1.57
N ALA A 99 -4.16 -10.47 0.64
CA ALA A 99 -3.29 -11.64 0.72
C ALA A 99 -2.36 -11.62 1.95
N CYS A 100 -1.83 -10.45 2.33
CA CYS A 100 -1.09 -10.29 3.58
C CYS A 100 -1.96 -10.62 4.79
N ALA A 101 -3.19 -10.09 4.85
CA ALA A 101 -4.13 -10.37 5.94
C ALA A 101 -4.48 -11.86 6.05
N LEU A 102 -4.79 -12.50 4.92
CA LEU A 102 -5.09 -13.94 4.87
C LEU A 102 -3.89 -14.79 5.31
N LYS A 103 -2.68 -14.44 4.85
CA LYS A 103 -1.47 -15.20 5.21
C LYS A 103 -1.14 -15.05 6.69
N LEU A 104 -1.13 -13.82 7.21
CA LEU A 104 -0.85 -13.55 8.62
C LEU A 104 -1.94 -14.15 9.54
N GLY A 105 -3.21 -14.08 9.15
CA GLY A 105 -4.30 -14.72 9.89
C GLY A 105 -4.10 -16.23 10.02
N ARG A 106 -3.70 -16.92 8.95
CA ARG A 106 -3.39 -18.36 9.00
C ARG A 106 -2.17 -18.68 9.87
N MET A 107 -1.16 -17.80 9.87
CA MET A 107 -0.02 -17.95 10.77
C MET A 107 -0.48 -17.80 12.23
N LEU A 108 -1.26 -16.76 12.52
CA LEU A 108 -1.84 -16.53 13.85
C LEU A 108 -2.68 -17.72 14.33
N ALA A 109 -3.53 -18.28 13.48
CA ALA A 109 -4.36 -19.44 13.82
C ALA A 109 -3.54 -20.72 14.10
N LYS A 110 -2.31 -20.79 13.58
CA LYS A 110 -1.38 -21.90 13.81
C LYS A 110 -0.36 -21.63 14.94
N GLY A 111 -0.50 -20.51 15.65
CA GLY A 111 0.41 -20.13 16.73
C GLY A 111 1.72 -19.46 16.26
N ASP A 112 1.90 -19.26 14.95
CA ASP A 112 3.06 -18.57 14.39
C ASP A 112 2.76 -17.06 14.32
N ARG A 113 3.31 -16.30 15.24
CA ARG A 113 3.01 -14.88 15.46
C ARG A 113 4.23 -13.99 15.29
N LEU A 114 4.03 -12.84 14.68
CA LEU A 114 5.05 -11.79 14.60
C LEU A 114 5.24 -11.12 15.96
N PRO A 115 6.39 -10.47 16.22
CA PRO A 115 6.58 -9.68 17.44
C PRO A 115 5.71 -8.43 17.49
N GLY A 116 5.69 -7.62 16.41
CA GLY A 116 4.91 -6.39 16.30
C GLY A 116 3.52 -6.63 15.76
N ASP A 117 2.62 -5.67 15.99
CA ASP A 117 1.31 -5.66 15.34
C ASP A 117 1.44 -5.28 13.86
N VAL A 118 0.53 -5.79 13.03
CA VAL A 118 0.41 -5.38 11.62
C VAL A 118 -1.00 -4.85 11.39
N LEU A 119 -1.09 -3.58 11.01
CA LEU A 119 -2.33 -2.94 10.58
C LEU A 119 -2.40 -2.98 9.06
N ILE A 120 -3.47 -3.54 8.52
CA ILE A 120 -3.65 -3.67 7.08
C ILE A 120 -4.92 -2.93 6.70
N SER A 121 -4.84 -2.08 5.68
CA SER A 121 -5.96 -1.33 5.15
C SER A 121 -5.98 -1.35 3.62
N THR A 122 -7.17 -1.35 3.07
CA THR A 122 -7.47 -1.17 1.64
C THR A 122 -8.93 -0.80 1.49
N HIS A 123 -9.38 -0.52 0.27
CA HIS A 123 -10.79 -0.38 -0.01
C HIS A 123 -11.25 -1.22 -1.22
N VAL A 124 -12.52 -1.55 -1.26
CA VAL A 124 -13.14 -2.47 -2.24
C VAL A 124 -14.20 -1.70 -3.04
N CYS A 125 -13.97 -1.57 -4.35
CA CYS A 125 -14.89 -0.93 -5.28
C CYS A 125 -14.83 -1.69 -6.62
N PRO A 126 -15.78 -2.60 -6.91
CA PRO A 126 -15.77 -3.40 -8.13
C PRO A 126 -16.20 -2.64 -9.38
N ASP A 127 -16.72 -1.43 -9.22
CA ASP A 127 -17.27 -0.53 -10.22
C ASP A 127 -16.66 0.88 -10.15
N ALA A 128 -15.36 0.97 -9.88
CA ALA A 128 -14.67 2.25 -9.81
C ALA A 128 -14.76 3.00 -11.15
N PRO A 129 -14.93 4.32 -11.11
CA PRO A 129 -14.92 5.15 -12.32
C PRO A 129 -13.54 5.12 -12.99
N THR A 130 -13.51 5.39 -14.29
CA THR A 130 -12.28 5.53 -15.07
C THR A 130 -12.09 6.96 -15.52
N MET A 131 -10.83 7.35 -15.71
CA MET A 131 -10.46 8.65 -16.25
C MET A 131 -9.50 8.49 -17.43
N SER A 132 -9.66 9.36 -18.43
CA SER A 132 -8.75 9.40 -19.58
C SER A 132 -7.40 9.99 -19.15
N HIS A 133 -6.32 9.38 -19.63
CA HIS A 133 -4.96 9.86 -19.43
C HIS A 133 -4.19 9.75 -20.76
N PRO A 134 -3.28 10.70 -21.09
CA PRO A 134 -2.60 10.72 -22.39
C PRO A 134 -1.87 9.43 -22.77
N VAL A 135 -1.33 8.69 -21.80
CA VAL A 135 -0.57 7.46 -22.05
C VAL A 135 -1.47 6.23 -21.95
N VAL A 136 -2.20 6.11 -20.84
CA VAL A 136 -3.06 4.95 -20.54
C VAL A 136 -4.30 5.41 -19.79
N THR A 137 -5.41 4.71 -19.93
CA THR A 137 -6.60 4.93 -19.11
C THR A 137 -6.29 4.57 -17.67
N MET A 138 -6.64 5.43 -16.73
CA MET A 138 -6.43 5.23 -15.31
C MET A 138 -7.76 4.96 -14.60
N MET A 139 -7.71 4.17 -13.54
CA MET A 139 -8.84 4.03 -12.62
C MET A 139 -8.88 5.25 -11.71
N ASN A 140 -10.07 5.79 -11.50
CA ASN A 140 -10.34 6.82 -10.52
C ASN A 140 -10.97 6.20 -9.26
N SER A 141 -11.11 6.98 -8.22
CA SER A 141 -11.77 6.56 -6.99
C SER A 141 -13.14 7.25 -6.87
N PRO A 142 -14.17 6.57 -6.32
CA PRO A 142 -15.45 7.22 -6.04
C PRO A 142 -15.36 8.27 -4.94
N VAL A 143 -14.30 8.28 -4.14
CA VAL A 143 -14.02 9.25 -3.08
C VAL A 143 -12.69 9.96 -3.32
N ASP A 144 -12.55 11.16 -2.78
CA ASP A 144 -11.33 11.95 -2.93
C ASP A 144 -10.12 11.36 -2.17
N MET A 145 -8.92 11.81 -2.53
CA MET A 145 -7.66 11.32 -1.97
C MET A 145 -7.51 11.61 -0.47
N ALA A 146 -8.04 12.73 0.01
CA ALA A 146 -7.99 13.05 1.43
C ALA A 146 -8.83 12.06 2.25
N THR A 147 -10.02 11.71 1.75
CA THR A 147 -10.86 10.66 2.31
C THR A 147 -10.16 9.30 2.30
N LEU A 148 -9.52 8.90 1.18
CA LEU A 148 -8.73 7.68 1.11
C LEU A 148 -7.65 7.66 2.19
N ASN A 149 -6.84 8.71 2.27
CA ASN A 149 -5.75 8.79 3.24
C ASN A 149 -6.27 8.76 4.70
N ALA A 150 -7.36 9.46 5.00
CA ALA A 150 -7.94 9.50 6.35
C ALA A 150 -8.48 8.14 6.81
N GLU A 151 -8.99 7.34 5.88
CA GLU A 151 -9.53 6.02 6.20
C GLU A 151 -8.46 4.92 6.22
N GLU A 152 -7.43 5.02 5.41
CA GLU A 152 -6.40 3.97 5.27
C GLU A 152 -5.23 4.15 6.22
N VAL A 153 -4.84 5.39 6.53
CA VAL A 153 -3.73 5.70 7.42
C VAL A 153 -4.22 5.81 8.87
N ARG A 154 -3.55 5.08 9.77
CA ARG A 154 -3.89 5.07 11.20
C ARG A 154 -2.74 5.62 12.03
N PRO A 155 -3.04 6.38 13.10
CA PRO A 155 -1.99 6.95 13.98
C PRO A 155 -1.11 5.90 14.67
N GLU A 156 -1.60 4.67 14.78
CA GLU A 156 -0.86 3.55 15.38
C GLU A 156 0.25 3.00 14.49
N MET A 157 0.23 3.31 13.19
CA MET A 157 1.26 2.87 12.23
C MET A 157 2.56 3.63 12.47
N GLU A 158 3.61 2.95 12.88
CA GLU A 158 4.92 3.53 13.16
C GLU A 158 5.84 3.54 11.94
N ALA A 159 5.53 2.74 10.94
CA ALA A 159 6.05 2.81 9.57
C ALA A 159 4.99 2.25 8.62
N ILE A 160 5.01 2.68 7.37
CA ILE A 160 4.00 2.27 6.37
C ILE A 160 4.68 1.77 5.10
N LEU A 161 4.24 0.59 4.64
CA LEU A 161 4.39 0.14 3.27
C LEU A 161 3.08 0.41 2.53
N THR A 162 3.14 1.22 1.50
CA THR A 162 2.00 1.48 0.63
C THR A 162 2.20 0.77 -0.70
N VAL A 163 1.28 -0.13 -1.03
CA VAL A 163 1.39 -1.01 -2.20
C VAL A 163 0.45 -0.53 -3.28
N ASP A 164 0.98 -0.30 -4.46
CA ASP A 164 0.19 0.20 -5.59
C ASP A 164 0.74 -0.33 -6.92
N THR A 165 -0.08 -0.21 -7.95
CA THR A 165 0.30 -0.53 -9.32
C THR A 165 0.98 0.65 -9.98
N THR A 166 2.21 0.46 -10.44
CA THR A 166 2.94 1.42 -11.26
C THR A 166 3.41 0.71 -12.52
N ARG A 167 2.57 0.69 -13.55
CA ARG A 167 2.91 0.00 -14.80
C ARG A 167 4.05 0.69 -15.52
N GLY A 168 4.77 -0.08 -16.34
CA GLY A 168 6.00 0.33 -17.00
C GLY A 168 5.91 1.67 -17.72
N ASN A 169 6.97 2.43 -17.64
CA ASN A 169 7.15 3.71 -18.30
C ASN A 169 8.61 3.87 -18.74
N ARG A 170 9.00 5.04 -19.23
CA ARG A 170 10.39 5.28 -19.69
C ARG A 170 11.45 5.21 -18.59
N ILE A 171 11.04 5.28 -17.33
CA ILE A 171 11.94 5.33 -16.17
C ILE A 171 11.94 3.98 -15.43
N VAL A 172 10.74 3.43 -15.17
CA VAL A 172 10.56 2.14 -14.49
C VAL A 172 9.92 1.18 -15.48
N ASN A 173 10.69 0.22 -15.98
CA ASN A 173 10.29 -0.68 -17.06
C ASN A 173 10.82 -2.09 -16.85
N HIS A 174 10.65 -2.61 -15.66
CA HIS A 174 10.96 -3.98 -15.29
C HIS A 174 9.73 -4.66 -14.70
N ARG A 175 9.70 -5.96 -14.78
CA ARG A 175 8.63 -6.79 -14.20
C ARG A 175 8.94 -7.15 -12.75
N GLY A 176 7.96 -7.01 -11.87
CA GLY A 176 8.05 -7.38 -10.47
C GLY A 176 7.71 -6.22 -9.54
N ILE A 177 8.56 -5.98 -8.54
CA ILE A 177 8.37 -4.88 -7.59
C ILE A 177 9.55 -3.92 -7.59
N ALA A 178 9.25 -2.64 -7.35
CA ALA A 178 10.22 -1.61 -7.01
C ALA A 178 9.82 -0.93 -5.70
N ILE A 179 10.79 -0.47 -4.90
CA ILE A 179 10.51 0.29 -3.69
C ILE A 179 10.96 1.74 -3.83
N SER A 180 10.22 2.67 -3.25
CA SER A 180 10.62 4.07 -3.23
C SER A 180 11.68 4.34 -2.17
N PRO A 181 12.40 5.47 -2.25
CA PRO A 181 12.98 6.10 -1.07
C PRO A 181 11.93 6.30 0.02
N THR A 182 12.39 6.42 1.26
CA THR A 182 11.49 6.73 2.39
C THR A 182 11.06 8.19 2.34
N VAL A 183 9.76 8.42 2.49
CA VAL A 183 9.19 9.77 2.63
C VAL A 183 8.71 9.95 4.07
N MET A 184 9.14 11.02 4.72
CA MET A 184 8.78 11.32 6.11
C MET A 184 8.70 12.83 6.34
N GLN A 185 7.55 13.31 6.79
CA GLN A 185 7.31 14.73 7.10
C GLN A 185 7.71 15.69 5.97
N GLY A 186 7.39 15.33 4.73
CA GLY A 186 7.70 16.09 3.52
C GLY A 186 9.12 15.92 2.98
N TRP A 187 10.02 15.28 3.71
CA TRP A 187 11.37 14.95 3.25
C TRP A 187 11.41 13.65 2.47
N ILE A 188 12.18 13.63 1.38
CA ILE A 188 12.61 12.41 0.70
C ILE A 188 13.97 12.03 1.26
N LEU A 189 14.02 10.90 1.95
CA LEU A 189 15.22 10.38 2.60
C LEU A 189 15.92 9.37 1.68
N ARG A 190 17.12 8.94 2.06
CA ARG A 190 17.80 7.84 1.36
C ARG A 190 16.95 6.56 1.39
N VAL A 191 17.09 5.75 0.34
CA VAL A 191 16.50 4.40 0.35
C VAL A 191 17.09 3.61 1.51
N ALA A 192 16.24 2.93 2.28
CA ALA A 192 16.67 2.16 3.42
C ALA A 192 17.34 0.86 3.00
N GLU A 193 18.61 0.66 3.37
CA GLU A 193 19.41 -0.52 3.03
C GLU A 193 18.79 -1.83 3.55
N ASP A 194 18.15 -1.79 4.71
CA ASP A 194 17.47 -2.97 5.26
C ASP A 194 16.31 -3.42 4.35
N LEU A 195 15.58 -2.46 3.75
CA LEU A 195 14.51 -2.75 2.80
C LEU A 195 15.04 -3.26 1.46
N LEU A 196 16.14 -2.70 0.95
CA LEU A 196 16.82 -3.20 -0.25
C LEU A 196 17.28 -4.65 -0.06
N THR A 197 17.88 -4.95 1.09
CA THR A 197 18.32 -6.31 1.44
C THR A 197 17.15 -7.28 1.46
N ILE A 198 16.03 -6.90 2.08
CA ILE A 198 14.82 -7.74 2.11
C ILE A 198 14.27 -7.93 0.68
N GLN A 199 14.21 -6.88 -0.14
CA GLN A 199 13.75 -6.98 -1.53
C GLN A 199 14.62 -7.96 -2.32
N GLN A 200 15.94 -7.87 -2.18
CA GLN A 200 16.88 -8.79 -2.83
C GLN A 200 16.63 -10.25 -2.40
N HIS A 201 16.45 -10.50 -1.10
CA HIS A 201 16.23 -11.85 -0.59
C HIS A 201 14.90 -12.47 -1.07
N VAL A 202 13.82 -11.68 -1.10
CA VAL A 202 12.49 -12.20 -1.48
C VAL A 202 12.33 -12.38 -2.97
N THR A 203 13.05 -11.60 -3.79
CA THR A 203 12.96 -11.66 -5.24
C THR A 203 14.03 -12.53 -5.88
N GLY A 204 15.17 -12.74 -5.20
CA GLY A 204 16.36 -13.40 -5.77
C GLY A 204 17.02 -12.56 -6.88
N ARG A 205 16.77 -11.25 -6.93
CA ARG A 205 17.27 -10.29 -7.93
C ARG A 205 17.87 -9.08 -7.24
N MET A 206 18.65 -8.31 -7.96
CA MET A 206 19.08 -6.99 -7.48
C MET A 206 17.86 -6.11 -7.20
N PRO A 207 17.88 -5.35 -6.10
CA PRO A 207 16.74 -4.50 -5.75
C PRO A 207 16.54 -3.39 -6.77
N VAL A 208 15.30 -2.99 -6.99
CA VAL A 208 14.93 -1.91 -7.89
C VAL A 208 14.30 -0.78 -7.10
N VAL A 209 14.80 0.42 -7.32
CA VAL A 209 14.33 1.64 -6.66
C VAL A 209 13.42 2.41 -7.61
N LEU A 210 12.23 2.76 -7.13
CA LEU A 210 11.30 3.64 -7.82
C LEU A 210 11.78 5.09 -7.66
N PRO A 211 12.16 5.79 -8.74
CA PRO A 211 12.50 7.20 -8.64
C PRO A 211 11.25 8.04 -8.33
N ILE A 212 11.42 8.98 -7.42
CA ILE A 212 10.36 9.94 -7.05
C ILE A 212 10.89 11.37 -7.13
N THR A 213 9.97 12.31 -7.26
CA THR A 213 10.23 13.75 -7.20
C THR A 213 9.51 14.38 -6.01
N MET A 214 9.76 15.63 -5.73
CA MET A 214 9.05 16.35 -4.66
C MET A 214 7.54 16.41 -4.90
N GLN A 215 7.09 16.38 -6.15
CA GLN A 215 5.67 16.39 -6.51
C GLN A 215 4.94 15.12 -6.07
N ASP A 216 5.64 13.99 -5.95
CA ASP A 216 5.04 12.74 -5.49
C ASP A 216 4.51 12.79 -4.06
N ILE A 217 4.95 13.75 -3.27
CA ILE A 217 4.52 13.91 -1.88
C ILE A 217 3.52 15.05 -1.69
N THR A 218 3.16 15.76 -2.75
CA THR A 218 2.15 16.82 -2.67
C THR A 218 0.74 16.24 -2.75
N PRO A 219 -0.25 16.82 -2.03
CA PRO A 219 -1.64 16.40 -2.15
C PRO A 219 -2.18 16.60 -3.56
N TYR A 220 -3.09 15.73 -3.98
CA TYR A 220 -3.82 15.91 -5.23
C TYR A 220 -4.71 17.16 -5.21
N GLY A 221 -4.91 17.76 -6.37
CA GLY A 221 -5.78 18.92 -6.55
C GLY A 221 -5.08 20.28 -6.47
N ASN A 222 -3.74 20.31 -6.33
CA ASN A 222 -2.95 21.54 -6.33
C ASN A 222 -2.28 21.86 -7.69
N GLU A 223 -2.77 21.25 -8.77
CA GLU A 223 -2.26 21.38 -10.15
C GLU A 223 -0.82 20.91 -10.36
N LEU A 224 -0.22 20.23 -9.38
CA LEU A 224 1.08 19.59 -9.52
C LEU A 224 0.91 18.12 -9.91
N PHE A 225 1.71 17.71 -10.90
CA PHE A 225 1.72 16.31 -11.36
C PHE A 225 2.85 15.57 -10.68
N HIS A 226 2.57 14.37 -10.25
CA HIS A 226 3.55 13.46 -9.66
C HIS A 226 3.68 12.16 -10.45
N VAL A 227 4.81 11.49 -10.27
CA VAL A 227 5.16 10.29 -11.04
C VAL A 227 4.19 9.15 -10.79
N ASN A 228 3.76 9.01 -9.55
CA ASN A 228 2.76 8.00 -9.15
C ASN A 228 2.09 8.38 -7.82
N SER A 229 0.95 7.75 -7.56
CA SER A 229 0.13 7.98 -6.37
C SER A 229 0.47 7.12 -5.17
N VAL A 230 1.38 6.15 -5.33
CA VAL A 230 1.69 5.17 -4.28
C VAL A 230 2.13 5.82 -2.95
N LEU A 231 2.73 7.00 -3.00
CA LEU A 231 3.23 7.70 -1.82
C LEU A 231 2.22 8.67 -1.17
N GLN A 232 1.02 8.83 -1.72
CA GLN A 232 0.02 9.76 -1.14
C GLN A 232 -0.29 9.54 0.35
N PRO A 233 -0.24 8.32 0.92
CA PRO A 233 -0.37 8.16 2.36
C PRO A 233 0.59 8.98 3.21
N CYS A 234 1.76 9.39 2.68
CA CYS A 234 2.74 10.19 3.41
C CYS A 234 2.24 11.60 3.78
N VAL A 235 1.19 12.11 3.11
CA VAL A 235 0.61 13.43 3.46
C VAL A 235 -0.28 13.36 4.70
N ALA A 236 -0.69 12.17 5.13
CA ALA A 236 -1.61 11.94 6.25
C ALA A 236 -0.91 11.44 7.53
N THR A 237 0.42 11.35 7.55
CA THR A 237 1.16 10.82 8.69
C THR A 237 2.54 11.46 8.84
N ASP A 238 3.05 11.42 10.07
CA ASP A 238 4.44 11.74 10.38
C ASP A 238 5.36 10.50 10.34
N ALA A 239 4.78 9.30 10.26
CA ALA A 239 5.53 8.06 10.16
C ALA A 239 6.25 7.94 8.81
N PRO A 240 7.38 7.22 8.74
CA PRO A 240 8.06 6.94 7.48
C PRO A 240 7.18 6.08 6.58
N VAL A 241 7.08 6.47 5.31
CA VAL A 241 6.30 5.79 4.28
C VAL A 241 7.23 5.34 3.14
N VAL A 242 7.08 4.10 2.71
CA VAL A 242 7.78 3.54 1.53
C VAL A 242 6.74 2.97 0.58
N GLY A 243 6.82 3.39 -0.67
CA GLY A 243 6.02 2.85 -1.76
C GLY A 243 6.58 1.50 -2.23
N VAL A 244 5.68 0.54 -2.42
CA VAL A 244 5.96 -0.76 -3.03
C VAL A 244 5.18 -0.81 -4.33
N ALA A 245 5.85 -0.53 -5.44
CA ALA A 245 5.24 -0.47 -6.75
C ALA A 245 5.24 -1.84 -7.42
N LEU A 246 4.06 -2.30 -7.84
CA LEU A 246 3.91 -3.44 -8.75
C LEU A 246 4.10 -2.95 -10.19
N THR A 247 5.17 -3.40 -10.84
CA THR A 247 5.63 -2.85 -12.12
C THR A 247 5.51 -3.83 -13.28
N ALA A 248 5.56 -3.31 -14.50
CA ALA A 248 5.59 -4.06 -15.74
C ALA A 248 6.62 -3.46 -16.71
N GLU A 249 7.05 -4.23 -17.71
CA GLU A 249 8.06 -3.79 -18.70
C GLU A 249 7.53 -2.72 -19.65
N VAL A 250 6.21 -2.66 -19.84
CA VAL A 250 5.53 -1.71 -20.75
C VAL A 250 4.41 -0.98 -20.05
N ALA A 251 4.02 0.17 -20.59
CA ALA A 251 2.84 0.88 -20.15
C ALA A 251 1.59 0.05 -20.42
N VAL A 252 0.76 -0.16 -19.40
CA VAL A 252 -0.52 -0.86 -19.48
C VAL A 252 -1.55 0.01 -18.78
N PRO A 253 -2.79 0.13 -19.30
CA PRO A 253 -3.85 0.84 -18.57
C PRO A 253 -4.04 0.29 -17.16
N GLY A 254 -4.13 1.14 -16.16
CA GLY A 254 -4.45 0.72 -14.79
C GLY A 254 -5.81 0.04 -14.67
N SER A 255 -6.74 0.40 -15.58
CA SER A 255 -8.02 -0.29 -15.76
C SER A 255 -7.97 -1.49 -16.71
N ALA A 256 -6.79 -2.04 -17.02
CA ALA A 256 -6.68 -3.24 -17.87
C ALA A 256 -7.02 -4.51 -17.10
N THR A 257 -7.88 -5.34 -17.68
CA THR A 257 -8.12 -6.70 -17.20
C THR A 257 -7.01 -7.65 -17.68
N GLY A 258 -6.67 -8.67 -16.89
CA GLY A 258 -5.63 -9.65 -17.23
C GLY A 258 -4.20 -9.13 -17.18
N ALA A 259 -3.96 -7.88 -16.77
CA ALA A 259 -2.63 -7.34 -16.58
C ALA A 259 -2.04 -7.60 -15.17
N SER A 260 -2.81 -8.14 -14.27
CA SER A 260 -2.36 -8.62 -12.95
C SER A 260 -1.59 -9.94 -13.10
N HIS A 261 -0.47 -10.04 -12.38
CA HIS A 261 0.35 -11.23 -12.38
C HIS A 261 0.53 -11.79 -10.99
N ALA A 262 -0.05 -12.97 -10.71
CA ALA A 262 -0.04 -13.57 -9.38
C ALA A 262 1.36 -13.72 -8.76
N PHE A 263 2.39 -13.98 -9.55
CA PHE A 263 3.77 -14.10 -9.06
C PHE A 263 4.37 -12.76 -8.68
N ASP A 264 4.03 -11.67 -9.38
CA ASP A 264 4.51 -10.34 -9.06
C ASP A 264 3.83 -9.82 -7.78
N ILE A 265 2.52 -10.08 -7.65
CA ILE A 265 1.77 -9.83 -6.41
C ILE A 265 2.33 -10.66 -5.25
N GLU A 266 2.70 -11.93 -5.49
CA GLU A 266 3.31 -12.79 -4.48
C GLU A 266 4.65 -12.25 -3.98
N GLN A 267 5.47 -11.66 -4.86
CA GLN A 267 6.70 -10.98 -4.45
C GLN A 267 6.41 -9.79 -3.54
N ALA A 268 5.40 -8.97 -3.86
CA ALA A 268 4.98 -7.86 -3.00
C ALA A 268 4.48 -8.35 -1.63
N VAL A 269 3.65 -9.38 -1.61
CA VAL A 269 3.17 -10.01 -0.36
C VAL A 269 4.35 -10.52 0.46
N ARG A 270 5.26 -11.26 -0.15
CA ARG A 270 6.45 -11.80 0.52
C ARG A 270 7.31 -10.68 1.10
N PHE A 271 7.55 -9.62 0.33
CA PHE A 271 8.28 -8.44 0.77
C PHE A 271 7.61 -7.81 2.00
N CYS A 272 6.32 -7.51 1.94
CA CYS A 272 5.58 -6.92 3.05
C CYS A 272 5.64 -7.79 4.33
N LEU A 273 5.52 -9.12 4.19
CA LEU A 273 5.57 -10.05 5.31
C LEU A 273 6.97 -10.14 5.95
N GLU A 274 8.03 -10.18 5.14
CA GLU A 274 9.41 -10.20 5.66
C GLU A 274 9.78 -8.87 6.31
N VAL A 275 9.34 -7.73 5.75
CA VAL A 275 9.48 -6.42 6.40
C VAL A 275 8.72 -6.41 7.73
N ALA A 276 7.47 -6.88 7.78
CA ALA A 276 6.69 -6.91 9.02
C ALA A 276 7.38 -7.73 10.12
N LYS A 277 7.95 -8.86 9.74
CA LYS A 277 8.73 -9.71 10.65
C LYS A 277 9.98 -9.00 11.15
N ALA A 278 10.79 -8.46 10.25
CA ALA A 278 12.05 -7.81 10.60
C ALA A 278 11.83 -6.50 11.38
N PHE A 279 10.84 -5.70 10.99
CA PHE A 279 10.48 -4.45 11.66
C PHE A 279 10.01 -4.72 13.11
N GLY A 280 9.08 -5.67 13.29
CA GLY A 280 8.62 -6.07 14.63
C GLY A 280 9.73 -6.66 15.52
N GLN A 281 10.83 -7.15 14.93
CA GLN A 281 12.02 -7.60 15.64
C GLN A 281 13.03 -6.48 15.93
N GLY A 282 12.80 -5.25 15.43
CA GLY A 282 13.76 -4.16 15.49
C GLY A 282 14.98 -4.35 14.56
N LYS A 283 14.87 -5.20 13.55
CA LYS A 283 15.95 -5.54 12.59
C LYS A 283 15.79 -4.91 11.21
N CYS A 284 14.78 -4.09 11.01
CA CYS A 284 14.56 -3.36 9.76
C CYS A 284 14.25 -1.91 10.10
N ARG A 285 15.04 -1.01 9.60
CA ARG A 285 14.85 0.44 9.71
C ARG A 285 14.32 0.96 8.39
N PHE A 286 13.47 1.96 8.46
CA PHE A 286 12.94 2.68 7.29
C PHE A 286 13.79 3.90 6.93
N TYR A 287 14.64 4.36 7.86
CA TYR A 287 15.54 5.51 7.68
C TYR A 287 16.68 5.46 8.70
N ASP A 288 17.69 6.27 8.47
CA ASP A 288 18.80 6.49 9.41
C ASP A 288 18.40 7.57 10.41
N GLY A 289 18.27 7.18 11.69
CA GLY A 289 17.85 8.10 12.75
C GLY A 289 18.84 9.22 13.04
N GLU A 290 20.17 8.98 12.90
CA GLU A 290 21.19 10.01 13.09
C GLU A 290 21.17 11.04 11.96
N GLU A 291 21.02 10.57 10.71
CA GLU A 291 20.85 11.45 9.56
C GLU A 291 19.58 12.28 9.68
N TRP A 292 18.48 11.67 10.09
CA TRP A 292 17.21 12.35 10.31
C TRP A 292 17.33 13.47 11.36
N ALA A 293 17.99 13.20 12.48
CA ALA A 293 18.23 14.23 13.50
C ALA A 293 19.04 15.41 12.96
N LYS A 294 20.05 15.16 12.12
CA LYS A 294 20.84 16.20 11.46
C LYS A 294 20.01 17.03 10.46
N ILE A 295 19.13 16.38 9.68
CA ILE A 295 18.22 17.06 8.75
C ILE A 295 17.29 17.99 9.53
N GLN A 296 16.64 17.50 10.58
CA GLN A 296 15.75 18.30 11.39
C GLN A 296 16.46 19.50 12.06
N ALA A 297 17.66 19.28 12.58
CA ALA A 297 18.43 20.34 13.22
C ALA A 297 18.88 21.43 12.24
N ARG A 298 19.20 21.07 10.97
CA ARG A 298 19.72 22.02 9.97
C ARG A 298 18.64 22.72 9.17
N TYR A 299 17.59 21.99 8.78
CA TYR A 299 16.62 22.45 7.79
C TYR A 299 15.18 22.48 8.32
N GLY A 300 14.92 21.87 9.47
CA GLY A 300 13.58 21.80 10.05
C GLY A 300 12.62 20.89 9.28
N SER A 301 11.33 21.17 9.38
CA SER A 301 10.26 20.38 8.81
C SER A 301 9.93 20.82 7.38
N MET A 302 9.62 19.84 6.51
CA MET A 302 9.04 20.06 5.18
C MET A 302 7.54 19.74 5.13
N LYS A 303 6.86 19.69 6.27
CA LYS A 303 5.42 19.37 6.35
C LYS A 303 4.52 20.27 5.50
N VAL A 304 5.00 21.43 5.06
CA VAL A 304 4.29 22.25 4.07
C VAL A 304 3.95 21.46 2.80
N LEU A 305 4.76 20.46 2.44
CA LEU A 305 4.51 19.58 1.30
C LEU A 305 3.41 18.52 1.57
N GLN A 306 3.00 18.35 2.83
CA GLN A 306 1.85 17.51 3.19
C GLN A 306 0.51 18.30 3.12
N THR A 307 0.55 19.56 2.70
CA THR A 307 -0.59 20.47 2.57
C THR A 307 -0.77 20.91 1.12
N MET A 308 -1.87 21.59 0.82
CA MET A 308 -2.12 22.16 -0.51
C MET A 308 -1.17 23.34 -0.86
N GLY A 309 -0.29 23.75 0.07
CA GLY A 309 0.62 24.86 -0.10
C GLY A 309 -0.05 26.21 0.14
N LYS A 310 0.72 27.30 -0.07
CA LYS A 310 0.20 28.66 0.04
C LYS A 310 -0.57 29.04 -1.23
N GLY A 311 -1.75 29.62 -1.09
CA GLY A 311 -2.57 30.11 -2.21
C GLY A 311 -3.61 29.12 -2.73
N ALA A 312 -3.74 27.94 -2.17
CA ALA A 312 -4.89 27.07 -2.39
C ALA A 312 -5.98 27.48 -1.39
N SER A 313 -6.91 28.32 -1.84
CA SER A 313 -8.14 28.66 -1.12
C SER A 313 -9.32 27.90 -1.71
#